data_311c30181047d459bfbbf85fc3dbf856
#
_entry.id   311c30181047d459bfbbf85fc3dbf856
#
_cell.length_a   1.000
_cell.length_b   1.000
_cell.length_c   1.000
_cell.angle_alpha   90.00
_cell.angle_beta   90.00
_cell.angle_gamma   90.00
#
_symmetry.space_group_name_H-M   'P 1'
#
loop_
_entity.id
_entity.type
_entity.pdbx_description
1 polymer ?
#
loop_
_entity_poly.entity_id
_entity_poly.type
_entity_poly.pdbx_seq_one_letter_code
_entity_poly.pdbx_strand_id
1 'polypeptide(L)' 'MKHGKKPTLAQKKLMVKWRLDPTMWLVVKDTPVRMEIVHRLSDKTRKTIPKELMEDGRT' A
#
# COMPACT_ATOMS: atom_id res chain seq x y z
N MET A 1 5.46 13.93 11.18
CA MET A 1 5.02 13.74 10.82
C MET A 1 4.57 12.77 10.29
N LYS A 2 3.92 12.32 10.20
CA LYS A 2 3.52 11.42 9.75
C LYS A 2 3.21 11.49 8.52
N HIS A 3 3.42 10.76 7.74
CA HIS A 3 3.31 10.89 6.40
C HIS A 3 2.44 9.88 5.81
N GLY A 4 1.67 9.20 6.28
CA GLY A 4 0.81 8.22 5.65
C GLY A 4 -0.55 8.21 6.27
N LYS A 5 -1.53 7.66 5.56
CA LYS A 5 -2.87 7.52 6.06
C LYS A 5 -3.18 6.07 6.26
N LYS A 6 -4.14 5.77 7.10
CA LYS A 6 -4.53 4.40 7.30
C LYS A 6 -5.07 3.83 5.99
N PRO A 7 -4.71 2.62 5.64
CA PRO A 7 -5.17 2.06 4.37
C PRO A 7 -6.66 1.80 4.37
N THR A 8 -7.26 1.97 3.20
CA THR A 8 -8.67 1.62 3.01
C THR A 8 -8.77 0.10 2.92
N LEU A 9 -9.98 -0.41 2.88
CA LEU A 9 -10.18 -1.85 2.79
C LEU A 9 -9.50 -2.42 1.54
N ALA A 10 -9.64 -1.76 0.41
CA ALA A 10 -9.02 -2.24 -0.83
C ALA A 10 -7.50 -2.22 -0.71
N GLN A 11 -6.96 -1.20 -0.08
CA GLN A 11 -5.52 -1.10 0.11
C GLN A 11 -5.02 -2.17 1.08
N LYS A 12 -5.81 -2.48 2.10
CA LYS A 12 -5.44 -3.52 3.04
C LYS A 12 -5.37 -4.87 2.33
N LYS A 13 -6.31 -5.12 1.43
CA LYS A 13 -6.31 -6.37 0.69
C LYS A 13 -5.05 -6.51 -0.16
N LEU A 14 -4.63 -5.40 -0.77
CA LEU A 14 -3.43 -5.43 -1.57
C LEU A 14 -2.20 -5.70 -0.70
N MET A 15 -2.15 -5.10 0.48
CA MET A 15 -1.04 -5.36 1.40
C MET A 15 -0.99 -6.81 1.82
N VAL A 16 -2.14 -7.40 2.12
CA VAL A 16 -2.19 -8.80 2.51
C VAL A 16 -1.74 -9.69 1.37
N LYS A 17 -2.10 -9.33 0.14
CA LYS A 17 -1.70 -10.08 -1.02
C LYS A 17 -0.17 -10.11 -1.11
N TRP A 18 0.49 -9.05 -0.67
CA TRP A 18 1.93 -8.97 -0.69
C TRP A 18 2.53 -9.39 0.65
N ARG A 19 1.71 -10.01 1.49
CA ARG A 19 2.15 -10.52 2.79
C ARG A 19 2.66 -9.43 3.71
N LEU A 20 2.04 -8.27 3.64
CA LEU A 20 2.36 -7.16 4.51
C LEU A 20 1.23 -7.00 5.53
N ASP A 21 1.57 -6.56 6.71
CA ASP A 21 0.59 -6.38 7.77
C ASP A 21 -0.04 -5.01 7.61
N PRO A 22 -1.29 -4.91 7.18
CA PRO A 22 -1.89 -3.59 6.93
C PRO A 22 -2.04 -2.74 8.18
N THR A 23 -1.91 -3.32 9.37
CA THR A 23 -1.97 -2.53 10.58
C THR A 23 -0.64 -1.87 10.87
N MET A 24 0.42 -2.30 10.21
CA MET A 24 1.75 -1.76 10.43
C MET A 24 2.21 -0.84 9.32
N TRP A 25 1.43 -0.69 8.28
CA TRP A 25 1.82 0.14 7.14
C TRP A 25 0.81 1.24 6.90
N LEU A 26 1.30 2.39 6.47
CA LEU A 26 0.45 3.52 6.12
C LEU A 26 0.65 3.83 4.65
N VAL A 27 -0.38 4.35 4.01
CA VAL A 27 -0.32 4.67 2.59
C VAL A 27 0.13 6.11 2.41
N VAL A 28 1.22 6.29 1.70
CA VAL A 28 1.77 7.60 1.43
C VAL A 28 1.24 8.12 0.10
N LYS A 29 1.16 7.25 -0.89
CA LYS A 29 0.72 7.67 -2.20
C LYS A 29 0.02 6.51 -2.86
N ASP A 30 -1.08 6.76 -3.51
CA ASP A 30 -1.85 5.71 -4.15
C ASP A 30 -2.20 6.16 -5.55
N THR A 31 -1.56 5.56 -6.55
CA THR A 31 -1.82 5.87 -7.94
C THR A 31 -2.36 4.63 -8.62
N PRO A 32 -2.94 4.75 -9.81
CA PRO A 32 -3.43 3.56 -10.51
C PRO A 32 -2.33 2.57 -10.88
N VAL A 33 -1.09 3.02 -10.87
CA VAL A 33 0.03 2.18 -11.26
C VAL A 33 0.68 1.49 -10.07
N ARG A 34 0.74 2.15 -8.95
CA ARG A 34 1.40 1.60 -7.78
C ARG A 34 0.95 2.30 -6.52
N MET A 35 1.23 1.69 -5.40
CA MET A 35 0.90 2.26 -4.11
C MET A 35 2.18 2.34 -3.28
N GLU A 36 2.48 3.50 -2.75
CA GLU A 36 3.66 3.68 -1.93
C GLU A 36 3.25 3.68 -0.46
N ILE A 37 3.92 2.90 0.34
CA ILE A 37 3.58 2.77 1.75
C ILE A 37 4.81 2.96 2.60
N VAL A 38 4.58 3.29 3.88
CA VAL A 38 5.66 3.48 4.82
C VAL A 38 5.29 2.74 6.10
N HIS A 39 6.28 2.19 6.76
CA HIS A 39 6.04 1.45 7.99
C HIS A 39 5.69 2.44 9.10
N ARG A 40 4.65 2.15 9.85
CA ARG A 40 4.17 3.10 10.84
C ARG A 40 5.15 3.33 11.98
N LEU A 41 5.99 2.36 12.26
CA LEU A 41 6.95 2.51 13.33
C LEU A 41 8.31 3.00 12.85
N SER A 42 8.52 3.08 11.56
CA SER A 42 9.80 3.51 11.03
C SER A 42 9.56 4.20 9.71
N ASP A 43 9.50 5.51 9.73
CA ASP A 43 9.19 6.24 8.52
C ASP A 43 10.33 6.17 7.51
N LYS A 44 11.42 5.50 7.83
CA LYS A 44 12.47 5.31 6.87
C LYS A 44 12.27 4.03 6.08
N THR A 45 11.39 3.16 6.52
CA THR A 45 11.12 1.91 5.85
C THR A 45 9.94 2.11 4.91
N ARG A 46 10.20 2.17 3.62
CA ARG A 46 9.17 2.38 2.63
C ARG A 46 9.16 1.27 1.61
N LYS A 47 8.02 0.99 1.05
CA LYS A 47 7.87 0.01 0.02
C LYS A 47 6.93 0.52 -1.05
N THR A 48 7.10 0.02 -2.25
CA THR A 48 6.20 0.36 -3.34
C THR A 48 5.56 -0.94 -3.81
N ILE A 49 4.26 -0.98 -3.86
CA ILE A 49 3.52 -2.15 -4.30
C ILE A 49 2.96 -1.87 -5.68
N PRO A 50 3.37 -2.62 -6.69
CA PRO A 50 2.85 -2.40 -8.04
C PRO A 50 1.39 -2.87 -8.10
N LYS A 51 0.57 -2.09 -8.74
CA LYS A 51 -0.81 -2.47 -8.93
C LYS A 51 -0.95 -3.05 -10.29
N GLU A 52 -1.06 -4.35 -10.34
CA GLU A 52 -1.18 -4.95 -11.55
C GLU A 52 -2.49 -5.05 -11.95
N LEU A 53 -3.12 -4.24 -12.14
CA LEU A 53 -4.39 -4.33 -12.44
C LEU A 53 -4.72 -4.78 -13.58
N MET A 54 -4.13 -4.90 -14.09
CA MET A 54 -4.45 -5.31 -15.04
C MET A 54 -5.16 -6.23 -15.13
N GLU A 55 -5.35 -6.57 -14.57
CA GLU A 55 -6.03 -7.26 -14.39
C GLU A 55 -6.99 -7.25 -14.49
N ASP A 56 -6.91 -6.97 -14.69
CA ASP A 56 -7.82 -6.98 -14.70
C ASP A 56 -8.45 -6.95 -15.29
N GLY A 57 -8.27 -6.83 -15.56
CA GLY A 57 -8.88 -6.78 -15.99
C GLY A 57 -9.40 -6.75 -16.66
N ARG A 58 -9.36 -6.62 -16.77
CA ARG A 58 -9.76 -6.52 -17.24
C ARG A 58 -10.05 -6.55 -17.69
N THR A 59 -10.01 -6.59 -17.72
CA THR A 59 -10.10 -6.52 -17.91
C THR A 59 -10.15 -6.51 -18.15
#